data_2979b9edc8f63c9b1af8e0aac9527870
#
_entry.id   2979b9edc8f63c9b1af8e0aac9527870
#
_cell.length_a   1.000
_cell.length_b   1.000
_cell.length_c   1.000
_cell.angle_alpha   90.00
_cell.angle_beta   90.00
_cell.angle_gamma   90.00
#
_symmetry.space_group_name_H-M   'P 1'
#
loop_
_entity.id
_entity.type
_entity.pdbx_description
1 polymer ?
#
loop_
_entity_poly.entity_id
_entity_poly.type
_entity_poly.pdbx_seq_one_letter_code
_entity_poly.pdbx_strand_id
1 'polypeptide(L)'
;MAVGFILQAGCLLSVVFFGHLSGMLFGLTLVLTYFTWGEVFSVFAPTTGDYFGAANSASNYSFVYSAKGVSSIIGGGLAALLFEKFGSWSAAFYGSAVLALVSGLMAIGLRLAPLPRKAAETFPAADTVVRAPQPEM
;
A
#
# COMPACT_ATOMS: atom_id res chain seq x y z
N MET A 1 -2.42 3.48 5.75
CA MET A 1 -2.17 3.50 4.29
C MET A 1 -1.55 4.83 3.82
N ALA A 2 -2.23 5.99 3.88
CA ALA A 2 -1.69 7.25 3.33
C ALA A 2 -0.31 7.63 3.91
N VAL A 3 -0.15 7.53 5.21
CA VAL A 3 1.13 7.81 5.89
C VAL A 3 2.25 6.90 5.39
N GLY A 4 1.97 5.59 5.22
CA GLY A 4 2.94 4.63 4.70
C GLY A 4 3.39 5.00 3.28
N PHE A 5 2.48 5.37 2.39
CA PHE A 5 2.84 5.79 1.02
C PHE A 5 3.63 7.09 0.97
N ILE A 6 3.28 8.09 1.81
CA ILE A 6 4.01 9.34 1.89
C ILE A 6 5.41 9.10 2.45
N LEU A 7 5.53 8.29 3.49
CA LEU A 7 6.82 7.90 4.06
C LEU A 7 7.68 7.15 3.04
N GLN A 8 7.07 6.22 2.30
CA GLN A 8 7.72 5.50 1.21
C GLN A 8 8.29 6.44 0.14
N ALA A 9 7.51 7.45 -0.27
CA ALA A 9 7.98 8.45 -1.22
C ALA A 9 9.19 9.23 -0.68
N GLY A 10 9.16 9.62 0.59
CA GLY A 10 10.28 10.28 1.26
C GLY A 10 11.53 9.39 1.31
N CYS A 11 11.37 8.09 1.61
CA CYS A 11 12.48 7.14 1.62
C CYS A 11 13.08 6.95 0.23
N LEU A 12 12.25 6.85 -0.82
CA LEU A 12 12.74 6.75 -2.20
C LEU A 12 13.52 7.99 -2.64
N LEU A 13 13.05 9.18 -2.27
CA LEU A 13 13.80 10.42 -2.52
C LEU A 13 15.12 10.45 -1.75
N SER A 14 15.14 9.96 -0.51
CA SER A 14 16.36 9.90 0.29
C SER A 14 17.44 9.01 -0.35
N VAL A 15 17.05 7.92 -1.03
CA VAL A 15 17.98 7.08 -1.81
C VAL A 15 18.66 7.89 -2.90
N VAL A 16 17.91 8.76 -3.60
CA VAL A 16 18.49 9.59 -4.68
C VAL A 16 19.39 10.67 -4.13
N PHE A 17 18.99 11.37 -3.06
CA PHE A 17 19.76 12.50 -2.53
C PHE A 17 20.98 12.07 -1.73
N PHE A 18 20.89 11.02 -0.93
CA PHE A 18 21.97 10.60 -0.02
C PHE A 18 22.75 9.38 -0.52
N GLY A 19 22.17 8.58 -1.41
CA GLY A 19 22.76 7.34 -1.87
C GLY A 19 24.06 7.52 -2.65
N HIS A 20 24.26 8.68 -3.30
CA HIS A 20 25.50 8.97 -4.04
C HIS A 20 26.63 9.48 -3.12
N LEU A 21 26.36 9.86 -1.89
CA LEU A 21 27.37 10.40 -0.96
C LEU A 21 28.26 9.31 -0.36
N SER A 22 27.69 8.14 -0.06
CA SER A 22 28.41 7.00 0.53
C SER A 22 27.65 5.70 0.31
N GLY A 23 28.38 4.60 0.04
CA GLY A 23 27.79 3.27 -0.06
C GLY A 23 27.04 2.83 1.21
N MET A 24 27.50 3.27 2.38
CA MET A 24 26.83 3.00 3.65
C MET A 24 25.48 3.74 3.74
N LEU A 25 25.41 5.00 3.34
CA LEU A 25 24.18 5.79 3.28
C LEU A 25 23.21 5.21 2.27
N PHE A 26 23.69 4.77 1.11
CA PHE A 26 22.89 4.06 0.12
C PHE A 26 22.24 2.80 0.71
N GLY A 27 23.04 1.95 1.38
CA GLY A 27 22.52 0.77 2.03
C GLY A 27 21.47 1.07 3.10
N LEU A 28 21.73 2.07 3.95
CA LEU A 28 20.82 2.48 5.03
C LEU A 28 19.47 2.99 4.47
N THR A 29 19.52 3.85 3.45
CA THR A 29 18.30 4.39 2.81
C THR A 29 17.51 3.31 2.08
N LEU A 30 18.18 2.32 1.47
CA LEU A 30 17.52 1.15 0.90
C LEU A 30 16.81 0.31 1.96
N VAL A 31 17.48 0.00 3.07
CA VAL A 31 16.87 -0.76 4.17
C VAL A 31 15.64 -0.04 4.70
N LEU A 32 15.70 1.28 4.87
CA LEU A 32 14.57 2.09 5.30
C LEU A 32 13.42 2.05 4.29
N THR A 33 13.72 2.09 3.01
CA THR A 33 12.74 1.96 1.92
C THR A 33 12.04 0.60 1.94
N TYR A 34 12.78 -0.49 2.14
CA TYR A 34 12.19 -1.84 2.25
C TYR A 34 11.38 -2.01 3.52
N PHE A 35 11.80 -1.41 4.62
CA PHE A 35 11.05 -1.46 5.87
C PHE A 35 9.68 -0.79 5.73
N THR A 36 9.63 0.42 5.18
CA THR A 36 8.38 1.14 4.94
C THR A 36 7.49 0.45 3.90
N TRP A 37 8.09 -0.24 2.93
CA TRP A 37 7.33 -1.02 1.95
C TRP A 37 6.58 -2.21 2.57
N GLY A 38 7.18 -2.88 3.55
CA GLY A 38 6.58 -4.00 4.26
C GLY A 38 5.29 -3.63 5.01
N GLU A 39 5.24 -2.44 5.62
CA GLU A 39 4.06 -1.94 6.34
C GLU A 39 2.82 -1.78 5.45
N VAL A 40 3.01 -1.42 4.18
CA VAL A 40 1.90 -1.24 3.23
C VAL A 40 1.11 -2.54 3.08
N PHE A 41 1.77 -3.69 3.03
CA PHE A 41 1.11 -4.99 2.86
C PHE A 41 0.29 -5.42 4.07
N SER A 42 0.78 -5.16 5.28
CA SER A 42 0.06 -5.51 6.50
C SER A 42 -1.25 -4.75 6.67
N VAL A 43 -1.36 -3.55 6.08
CA VAL A 43 -2.54 -2.70 6.16
C VAL A 43 -3.57 -3.01 5.06
N PHE A 44 -3.15 -3.57 3.93
CA PHE A 44 -4.07 -3.86 2.80
C PHE A 44 -5.10 -4.94 3.13
N ALA A 45 -4.72 -6.00 3.80
CA ALA A 45 -5.61 -7.10 4.14
C ALA A 45 -6.79 -6.66 5.03
N PRO A 46 -6.58 -6.02 6.19
CA PRO A 46 -7.69 -5.54 7.01
C PRO A 46 -8.52 -4.48 6.29
N THR A 47 -7.90 -3.55 5.54
CA THR A 47 -8.64 -2.54 4.79
C THR A 47 -9.59 -3.15 3.75
N THR A 48 -9.15 -4.22 3.07
CA THR A 48 -10.02 -4.93 2.11
C THR A 48 -11.22 -5.55 2.83
N GLY A 49 -11.03 -6.11 4.02
CA GLY A 49 -12.10 -6.62 4.86
C GLY A 49 -13.10 -5.53 5.28
N ASP A 50 -12.60 -4.36 5.68
CA ASP A 50 -13.43 -3.23 6.10
C ASP A 50 -14.31 -2.67 4.97
N TYR A 51 -13.78 -2.61 3.74
CA TYR A 51 -14.52 -2.06 2.59
C TYR A 51 -15.47 -3.06 1.93
N PHE A 52 -15.11 -4.33 1.86
CA PHE A 52 -15.84 -5.35 1.10
C PHE A 52 -16.52 -6.42 1.96
N GLY A 53 -16.38 -6.31 3.29
CA GLY A 53 -16.96 -7.24 4.25
C GLY A 53 -16.10 -8.48 4.48
N ALA A 54 -16.30 -9.11 5.66
CA ALA A 54 -15.49 -10.25 6.12
C ALA A 54 -15.75 -11.55 5.34
N ALA A 55 -16.98 -11.75 4.83
CA ALA A 55 -17.42 -13.00 4.22
C ALA A 55 -16.57 -13.42 3.00
N ASN A 56 -16.11 -12.46 2.18
CA ASN A 56 -15.31 -12.70 0.98
C ASN A 56 -13.94 -12.03 1.05
N SER A 57 -13.48 -11.68 2.24
CA SER A 57 -12.24 -10.91 2.48
C SER A 57 -11.02 -11.58 1.83
N ALA A 58 -10.87 -12.90 1.99
CA ALA A 58 -9.75 -13.64 1.41
C ALA A 58 -9.73 -13.61 -0.13
N SER A 59 -10.89 -13.78 -0.77
CA SER A 59 -11.02 -13.73 -2.23
C SER A 59 -10.74 -12.33 -2.77
N ASN A 60 -11.32 -11.31 -2.13
CA ASN A 60 -11.11 -9.92 -2.53
C ASN A 60 -9.65 -9.48 -2.34
N TYR A 61 -9.03 -9.91 -1.23
CA TYR A 61 -7.61 -9.64 -1.00
C TYR A 61 -6.71 -10.33 -2.02
N SER A 62 -7.01 -11.58 -2.40
CA SER A 62 -6.26 -12.31 -3.43
C SER A 62 -6.30 -11.58 -4.78
N PHE A 63 -7.45 -11.02 -5.14
CA PHE A 63 -7.59 -10.20 -6.35
C PHE A 63 -6.76 -8.92 -6.28
N VAL A 64 -6.82 -8.20 -5.17
CA VAL A 64 -5.97 -7.00 -4.94
C VAL A 64 -4.49 -7.36 -4.93
N TYR A 65 -4.13 -8.50 -4.34
CA TYR A 65 -2.75 -8.98 -4.28
C TYR A 65 -2.21 -9.39 -5.65
N SER A 66 -3.04 -9.91 -6.55
CA SER A 66 -2.64 -10.25 -7.91
C SER A 66 -2.17 -9.02 -8.71
N ALA A 67 -2.73 -7.84 -8.41
CA ALA A 67 -2.29 -6.57 -9.00
C ALA A 67 -0.80 -6.27 -8.69
N LYS A 68 -0.27 -6.77 -7.57
CA LYS A 68 1.16 -6.69 -7.24
C LYS A 68 2.01 -7.44 -8.25
N GLY A 69 1.60 -8.65 -8.66
CA GLY A 69 2.32 -9.42 -9.68
C GLY A 69 2.40 -8.67 -11.00
N VAL A 70 1.27 -8.13 -11.45
CA VAL A 70 1.19 -7.32 -12.67
C VAL A 70 2.06 -6.05 -12.55
N SER A 71 1.97 -5.33 -11.43
CA SER A 71 2.77 -4.11 -11.22
C SER A 71 4.27 -4.39 -11.14
N SER A 72 4.70 -5.56 -10.67
CA SER A 72 6.11 -5.94 -10.63
C SER A 72 6.68 -6.14 -12.04
N ILE A 73 5.91 -6.76 -12.95
CA ILE A 73 6.31 -6.95 -14.35
C ILE A 73 6.41 -5.59 -15.06
N ILE A 74 5.37 -4.76 -14.92
CA ILE A 74 5.32 -3.44 -15.54
C ILE A 74 6.40 -2.52 -14.94
N GLY A 75 6.54 -2.49 -13.62
CA GLY A 75 7.50 -1.65 -12.92
C GLY A 75 8.94 -2.03 -13.22
N GLY A 76 9.27 -3.32 -13.24
CA GLY A 76 10.59 -3.82 -13.61
C GLY A 76 10.95 -3.48 -15.07
N GLY A 77 10.01 -3.73 -15.99
CA GLY A 77 10.20 -3.36 -17.40
C GLY A 77 10.35 -1.86 -17.62
N LEU A 78 9.51 -1.05 -16.97
CA LEU A 78 9.60 0.41 -17.06
C LEU A 78 10.92 0.95 -16.47
N ALA A 79 11.36 0.42 -15.34
CA ALA A 79 12.63 0.80 -14.73
C ALA A 79 13.82 0.48 -15.63
N ALA A 80 13.82 -0.69 -16.29
CA ALA A 80 14.84 -1.07 -17.26
C ALA A 80 14.87 -0.13 -18.48
N LEU A 81 13.70 0.19 -19.04
CA LEU A 81 13.57 1.15 -20.16
C LEU A 81 14.05 2.56 -19.77
N LEU A 82 13.73 3.01 -18.56
CA LEU A 82 14.20 4.30 -18.05
C LEU A 82 15.73 4.31 -17.89
N PHE A 83 16.29 3.22 -17.40
CA PHE A 83 17.74 3.08 -17.28
C PHE A 83 18.42 3.08 -18.66
N GLU A 84 17.88 2.34 -19.63
CA GLU A 84 18.41 2.30 -20.99
C GLU A 84 18.38 3.68 -21.65
N LYS A 85 17.31 4.45 -21.45
CA LYS A 85 17.12 5.77 -22.05
C LYS A 85 17.95 6.88 -21.39
N PHE A 86 18.07 6.86 -20.07
CA PHE A 86 18.71 7.93 -19.30
C PHE A 86 20.09 7.56 -18.75
N GLY A 87 20.52 6.30 -18.85
CA GLY A 87 21.81 5.82 -18.33
C GLY A 87 21.94 5.89 -16.80
N SER A 88 20.83 6.13 -16.08
CA SER A 88 20.82 6.32 -14.63
C SER A 88 19.57 5.74 -13.97
N TRP A 89 19.75 5.11 -12.83
CA TRP A 89 18.64 4.61 -12.00
C TRP A 89 17.84 5.73 -11.30
N SER A 90 18.39 6.96 -11.26
CA SER A 90 17.73 8.10 -10.62
C SER A 90 16.34 8.37 -11.18
N ALA A 91 16.16 8.22 -12.51
CA ALA A 91 14.87 8.40 -13.15
C ALA A 91 13.82 7.39 -12.66
N ALA A 92 14.22 6.12 -12.43
CA ALA A 92 13.36 5.10 -11.90
C ALA A 92 12.96 5.38 -10.43
N PHE A 93 13.87 5.85 -9.60
CA PHE A 93 13.59 6.23 -8.21
C PHE A 93 12.67 7.45 -8.14
N TYR A 94 12.90 8.50 -8.94
CA TYR A 94 12.00 9.65 -9.00
C TYR A 94 10.60 9.26 -9.47
N GLY A 95 10.50 8.45 -10.52
CA GLY A 95 9.22 7.94 -11.02
C GLY A 95 8.47 7.14 -9.94
N SER A 96 9.17 6.27 -9.22
CA SER A 96 8.60 5.49 -8.12
C SER A 96 8.15 6.38 -6.95
N ALA A 97 8.91 7.42 -6.61
CA ALA A 97 8.55 8.38 -5.57
C ALA A 97 7.27 9.16 -5.94
N VAL A 98 7.15 9.60 -7.19
CA VAL A 98 5.93 10.28 -7.69
C VAL A 98 4.72 9.34 -7.62
N LEU A 99 4.87 8.08 -8.05
CA LEU A 99 3.78 7.08 -7.97
C LEU A 99 3.38 6.81 -6.51
N ALA A 100 4.34 6.74 -5.60
CA ALA A 100 4.06 6.57 -4.17
C ALA A 100 3.31 7.77 -3.59
N LEU A 101 3.66 9.01 -3.97
CA LEU A 101 2.94 10.22 -3.57
C LEU A 101 1.50 10.23 -4.11
N VAL A 102 1.31 9.90 -5.39
CA VAL A 102 -0.02 9.80 -6.01
C VAL A 102 -0.86 8.76 -5.26
N SER A 103 -0.30 7.60 -4.96
CA SER A 103 -0.97 6.54 -4.19
C SER A 103 -1.35 7.01 -2.78
N GLY A 104 -0.47 7.79 -2.13
CA GLY A 104 -0.75 8.41 -0.83
C GLY A 104 -1.91 9.40 -0.89
N LEU A 105 -1.96 10.25 -1.91
CA LEU A 105 -3.06 11.20 -2.12
C LEU A 105 -4.38 10.49 -2.42
N MET A 106 -4.35 9.44 -3.25
CA MET A 106 -5.53 8.61 -3.50
C MET A 106 -6.03 7.92 -2.23
N ALA A 107 -5.13 7.44 -1.37
CA ALA A 107 -5.48 6.84 -0.08
C ALA A 107 -6.13 7.86 0.89
N ILE A 108 -5.70 9.12 0.86
CA ILE A 108 -6.35 10.21 1.60
C ILE A 108 -7.75 10.47 1.03
N GLY A 109 -7.88 10.56 -0.30
CA GLY A 109 -9.16 10.72 -0.98
C GLY A 109 -10.15 9.60 -0.64
N LEU A 110 -9.67 8.35 -0.62
CA LEU A 110 -10.48 7.20 -0.24
C LEU A 110 -10.93 7.25 1.24
N ARG A 111 -10.09 7.76 2.14
CA ARG A 111 -10.44 7.95 3.55
C ARG A 111 -11.56 8.99 3.74
N LEU A 112 -11.62 10.00 2.88
CA LEU A 112 -12.64 11.04 2.91
C LEU A 112 -13.96 10.60 2.23
N ALA A 113 -13.92 9.53 1.43
CA ALA A 113 -15.09 8.97 0.78
C ALA A 113 -15.97 8.21 1.80
N PRO A 114 -17.30 8.32 1.72
CA PRO A 114 -18.19 7.54 2.56
C PRO A 114 -18.03 6.04 2.29
N LEU A 115 -18.04 5.22 3.36
CA LEU A 115 -17.98 3.77 3.24
C LEU A 115 -19.15 3.25 2.39
N PRO A 116 -18.96 2.24 1.55
CA PRO A 116 -20.04 1.61 0.80
C PRO A 116 -21.12 1.10 1.75
N ARG A 117 -22.39 1.38 1.45
CA ARG A 117 -23.55 1.05 2.30
C ARG A 117 -23.64 -0.43 2.68
N LYS A 118 -23.13 -1.34 1.85
CA LYS A 118 -23.06 -2.79 2.13
C LYS A 118 -22.10 -3.17 3.26
N ALA A 119 -21.04 -2.40 3.48
CA ALA A 119 -20.11 -2.66 4.57
C ALA A 119 -20.73 -2.31 5.94
N ALA A 120 -21.60 -1.31 6.00
CA ALA A 120 -22.31 -0.92 7.21
C ALA A 120 -23.36 -1.97 7.67
N GLU A 121 -23.92 -2.75 6.74
CA GLU A 121 -24.91 -3.80 7.04
C GLU A 121 -24.25 -5.11 7.52
N THR A 122 -22.97 -5.32 7.24
CA THR A 122 -22.25 -6.57 7.57
C THR A 122 -21.70 -6.56 8.99
N PHE A 123 -21.63 -5.41 9.63
CA PHE A 123 -21.30 -5.26 11.06
C PHE A 123 -22.53 -4.77 11.81
N PRO A 124 -23.45 -5.68 12.23
CA PRO A 124 -24.50 -5.29 13.18
C PRO A 124 -23.81 -4.72 14.42
N ALA A 125 -24.29 -3.57 14.90
CA ALA A 125 -23.75 -2.93 16.08
C ALA A 125 -23.60 -3.99 17.20
N ALA A 126 -22.48 -3.96 17.91
CA ALA A 126 -22.14 -4.94 18.94
C ALA A 126 -23.28 -5.15 19.97
N ASP A 127 -24.16 -4.17 20.13
CA ASP A 127 -25.35 -4.20 20.99
C ASP A 127 -26.43 -5.21 20.52
N THR A 128 -26.45 -5.59 19.24
CA THR A 128 -27.40 -6.58 18.73
C THR A 128 -26.96 -8.01 18.99
N VAL A 129 -25.65 -8.26 19.06
CA VAL A 129 -25.08 -9.58 19.33
C VAL A 129 -25.27 -9.98 20.82
N VAL A 130 -25.25 -9.00 21.71
CA VAL A 130 -25.40 -9.24 23.17
C VAL A 130 -26.85 -9.56 23.56
N ARG A 131 -27.84 -9.22 22.71
CA ARG A 131 -29.26 -9.46 22.95
C ARG A 131 -29.85 -10.73 22.32
N ALA A 132 -29.01 -11.58 21.71
CA ALA A 132 -29.50 -12.86 21.22
C ALA A 132 -29.96 -13.70 22.44
N PRO A 133 -31.25 -14.18 22.50
CA PRO A 133 -31.72 -14.99 23.60
C PRO A 133 -30.86 -16.25 23.71
N GLN A 134 -30.32 -16.48 24.90
CA GLN A 134 -29.59 -17.71 25.21
C GLN A 134 -30.58 -18.87 25.04
N PRO A 135 -30.22 -19.96 24.36
CA PRO A 135 -31.06 -21.14 24.29
C PRO A 135 -31.26 -21.65 25.75
N GLU A 136 -32.51 -21.68 26.19
CA GLU A 136 -32.88 -22.30 27.48
C GLU A 136 -32.48 -23.78 27.40
N MET A 137 -31.57 -24.19 28.29
CA MET A 137 -31.21 -25.59 28.51
C MET A 137 -32.24 -26.27 29.41
#